data_735e52e12285a39e707124cadbba79e4
#
_entry.id   735e52e12285a39e707124cadbba79e4
#
_cell.length_a   1.000
_cell.length_b   1.000
_cell.length_c   1.000
_cell.angle_alpha   90.00
_cell.angle_beta   90.00
_cell.angle_gamma   90.00
#
_symmetry.space_group_name_H-M   'P 1'
#
loop_
_entity.id
_entity.type
_entity.pdbx_description
1 polymer ?
#
loop_
_entity_poly.entity_id
_entity_poly.type
_entity_poly.pdbx_seq_one_letter_code
_entity_poly.pdbx_strand_id
1 'polypeptide(L)'
;MKAIQVYLTFQGNCGEAMTFYQSCLGGELNLMKVRDSPMASQWPDNVQEHVLHSYLSSDGLVLMASDMPVPGSNIHGSAISPALVCSNEQEIKAYYDRLAAGGEAIQPLHPFFAGLIGVLKDKFGVSWMLNCPLE
;
A
#
# COMPACT_ATOMS: atom_id res chain seq x y z
N MET A 1 21.23 -6.49 -10.80
CA MET A 1 19.80 -6.47 -11.09
C MET A 1 19.18 -5.15 -10.64
N LYS A 2 18.28 -4.61 -11.42
CA LYS A 2 17.54 -3.41 -11.06
C LYS A 2 16.07 -3.76 -10.85
N ALA A 3 15.44 -3.09 -9.88
CA ALA A 3 14.03 -3.25 -9.61
C ALA A 3 13.41 -1.92 -9.19
N ILE A 4 12.12 -1.78 -9.45
CA ILE A 4 11.34 -0.67 -8.92
C ILE A 4 10.38 -1.28 -7.90
N GLN A 5 10.40 -0.74 -6.69
CA GLN A 5 9.54 -1.20 -5.61
C GLN A 5 8.71 -0.03 -5.09
N VAL A 6 7.52 -0.34 -4.60
CA VAL A 6 6.64 0.70 -4.05
C VAL A 6 7.02 0.95 -2.61
N TYR A 7 7.21 2.22 -2.28
CA TYR A 7 7.51 2.67 -0.92
C TYR A 7 6.53 3.78 -0.56
N LEU A 8 5.70 3.53 0.45
CA LEU A 8 4.70 4.49 0.89
C LEU A 8 5.21 5.22 2.12
N THR A 9 4.77 6.47 2.28
CA THR A 9 5.13 7.27 3.46
C THR A 9 3.85 7.74 4.14
N PHE A 10 3.81 7.53 5.45
CA PHE A 10 2.68 7.90 6.30
C PHE A 10 3.17 8.80 7.44
N GLN A 11 2.24 9.35 8.20
CA GLN A 11 2.55 10.24 9.32
C GLN A 11 1.92 9.71 10.60
N GLY A 12 2.48 8.60 11.10
CA GLY A 12 2.06 8.01 12.36
C GLY A 12 1.09 6.85 12.21
N ASN A 13 0.53 6.64 11.02
CA ASN A 13 -0.46 5.58 10.79
C ASN A 13 0.02 4.46 9.86
N CYS A 14 1.34 4.34 9.67
CA CYS A 14 1.92 3.31 8.81
C CYS A 14 1.55 1.89 9.28
N GLY A 15 1.65 1.63 10.58
CA GLY A 15 1.33 0.30 11.12
C GLY A 15 -0.11 -0.09 10.85
N GLU A 16 -1.04 0.84 11.01
CA GLU A 16 -2.45 0.61 10.73
C GLU A 16 -2.67 0.36 9.23
N ALA A 17 -2.04 1.18 8.38
CA ALA A 17 -2.17 1.06 6.93
C ALA A 17 -1.60 -0.28 6.43
N MET A 18 -0.41 -0.66 6.87
CA MET A 18 0.22 -1.90 6.41
C MET A 18 -0.53 -3.13 6.93
N THR A 19 -1.09 -3.07 8.12
CA THR A 19 -1.94 -4.14 8.63
C THR A 19 -3.20 -4.29 7.78
N PHE A 20 -3.78 -3.17 7.37
CA PHE A 20 -4.92 -3.16 6.44
C PHE A 20 -4.53 -3.80 5.10
N TYR A 21 -3.39 -3.43 4.53
CA TYR A 21 -2.94 -4.00 3.26
C TYR A 21 -2.70 -5.50 3.37
N GLN A 22 -2.13 -5.96 4.48
CA GLN A 22 -1.98 -7.39 4.73
C GLN A 22 -3.34 -8.09 4.76
N SER A 23 -4.34 -7.49 5.39
CA SER A 23 -5.68 -8.07 5.45
C SER A 23 -6.33 -8.16 4.06
N CYS A 24 -5.99 -7.23 3.17
CA CYS A 24 -6.53 -7.21 1.81
C CYS A 24 -5.80 -8.15 0.86
N LEU A 25 -4.47 -8.18 0.95
CA LEU A 25 -3.60 -8.82 -0.04
C LEU A 25 -2.98 -10.13 0.44
N GLY A 26 -3.02 -10.39 1.75
CA GLY A 26 -2.37 -11.55 2.34
C GLY A 26 -0.87 -11.38 2.44
N GLY A 27 -0.17 -12.46 2.73
CA GLY A 27 1.28 -12.49 2.79
C GLY A 27 1.85 -12.23 4.17
N GLU A 28 3.14 -11.97 4.21
CA GLU A 28 3.88 -11.74 5.44
C GLU A 28 4.20 -10.26 5.61
N LEU A 29 3.90 -9.74 6.80
CA LEU A 29 4.16 -8.35 7.15
C LEU A 29 5.19 -8.28 8.26
N ASN A 30 6.24 -7.48 8.03
CA ASN A 30 7.24 -7.19 9.05
C ASN A 30 7.21 -5.68 9.32
N LEU A 31 7.07 -5.33 10.60
CA LEU A 31 7.08 -3.94 11.05
C LEU A 31 8.22 -3.76 12.03
N MET A 32 9.00 -2.69 11.85
CA MET A 32 10.02 -2.30 12.82
C MET A 32 9.71 -0.89 13.30
N LYS A 33 9.34 -0.77 14.57
CA LYS A 33 9.13 0.54 15.18
C LYS A 33 10.45 1.21 15.52
N VAL A 34 10.44 2.53 15.63
CA VAL A 34 11.63 3.29 16.02
C VAL A 34 12.20 2.74 17.32
N ARG A 35 11.34 2.50 18.32
CA ARG A 35 11.76 1.99 19.64
C ARG A 35 12.51 0.66 19.60
N ASP A 36 12.25 -0.15 18.61
CA ASP A 36 12.84 -1.49 18.45
C ASP A 36 14.05 -1.49 17.51
N SER A 37 14.41 -0.32 16.98
CA SER A 37 15.49 -0.20 16.03
C SER A 37 16.81 0.17 16.70
N PRO A 38 17.95 -0.07 16.03
CA PRO A 38 19.25 0.41 16.53
C PRO A 38 19.34 1.94 16.62
N MET A 39 18.42 2.66 16.00
CA MET A 39 18.40 4.12 15.95
C MET A 39 17.48 4.75 16.97
N ALA A 40 16.91 3.97 17.88
CA ALA A 40 15.89 4.45 18.82
C ALA A 40 16.36 5.66 19.65
N SER A 41 17.60 5.65 20.10
CA SER A 41 18.14 6.72 20.92
C SER A 41 18.36 8.04 20.18
N GLN A 42 18.31 8.01 18.84
CA GLN A 42 18.52 9.19 18.00
C GLN A 42 17.22 9.95 17.70
N TRP A 43 16.08 9.41 18.17
CA TRP A 43 14.77 9.97 17.85
C TRP A 43 14.02 10.39 19.12
N PRO A 44 13.20 11.45 19.03
CA PRO A 44 12.41 11.92 20.19
C PRO A 44 11.43 10.86 20.70
N ASP A 45 11.00 11.02 21.96
CA ASP A 45 10.07 10.09 22.58
C ASP A 45 8.72 10.01 21.86
N ASN A 46 8.29 11.11 21.23
CA ASN A 46 6.97 11.15 20.58
C ASN A 46 6.90 10.37 19.27
N VAL A 47 8.04 9.85 18.75
CA VAL A 47 8.04 9.04 17.54
C VAL A 47 8.49 7.61 17.78
N GLN A 48 8.67 7.19 19.04
CA GLN A 48 9.16 5.83 19.34
C GLN A 48 8.22 4.74 18.87
N GLU A 49 6.91 5.01 18.83
CA GLU A 49 5.91 4.05 18.36
C GLU A 49 5.68 4.12 16.87
N HIS A 50 6.29 5.07 16.17
CA HIS A 50 6.19 5.16 14.72
C HIS A 50 6.94 4.01 14.05
N VAL A 51 6.50 3.63 12.86
CA VAL A 51 7.17 2.59 12.08
C VAL A 51 8.36 3.18 11.34
N LEU A 52 9.55 2.71 11.68
CA LEU A 52 10.77 3.11 10.99
C LEU A 52 10.85 2.48 9.61
N HIS A 53 10.40 1.23 9.49
CA HIS A 53 10.40 0.49 8.24
C HIS A 53 9.38 -0.64 8.32
N SER A 54 8.72 -0.92 7.21
CA SER A 54 7.84 -2.07 7.09
C SER A 54 7.95 -2.68 5.71
N TYR A 55 7.59 -3.97 5.63
CA TYR A 55 7.74 -4.77 4.43
C TYR A 55 6.63 -5.80 4.38
N LEU A 56 5.82 -5.75 3.32
CA LEU A 56 4.77 -6.73 3.06
C LEU A 56 5.15 -7.51 1.81
N SER A 57 5.21 -8.84 1.93
CA SER A 57 5.54 -9.73 0.81
C SER A 57 4.41 -10.72 0.60
N SER A 58 3.89 -10.81 -0.62
CA SER A 58 2.81 -11.71 -0.99
C SER A 58 2.91 -12.06 -2.47
N ASP A 59 3.24 -13.32 -2.78
CA ASP A 59 3.20 -13.86 -4.15
C ASP A 59 3.84 -12.95 -5.22
N GLY A 60 5.07 -12.51 -4.98
CA GLY A 60 5.78 -11.63 -5.91
C GLY A 60 5.49 -10.15 -5.73
N LEU A 61 4.53 -9.81 -4.91
CA LEU A 61 4.24 -8.44 -4.54
C LEU A 61 5.14 -8.01 -3.38
N VAL A 62 5.73 -6.83 -3.49
CA VAL A 62 6.49 -6.22 -2.40
C VAL A 62 5.97 -4.81 -2.19
N LEU A 63 5.56 -4.52 -0.96
CA LEU A 63 5.09 -3.20 -0.57
C LEU A 63 5.82 -2.78 0.68
N MET A 64 6.47 -1.63 0.64
CA MET A 64 7.20 -1.09 1.79
C MET A 64 6.59 0.23 2.23
N ALA A 65 6.79 0.58 3.49
CA ALA A 65 6.27 1.84 4.01
C ALA A 65 6.95 2.22 5.32
N SER A 66 6.86 3.50 5.65
CA SER A 66 7.33 4.00 6.94
C SER A 66 6.53 5.23 7.36
N ASP A 67 6.73 5.62 8.62
CA ASP A 67 6.22 6.89 9.16
C ASP A 67 7.30 7.98 9.17
N MET A 68 8.43 7.75 8.49
CA MET A 68 9.53 8.72 8.53
C MET A 68 9.11 9.99 7.80
N PRO A 69 8.88 11.08 8.53
CA PRO A 69 8.41 12.30 7.91
C PRO A 69 9.54 12.95 7.11
N VAL A 70 9.26 13.13 5.82
CA VAL A 70 10.06 13.98 4.95
C VAL A 70 9.18 15.21 4.68
N PRO A 71 9.70 16.44 4.70
CA PRO A 71 8.88 17.61 4.44
C PRO A 71 8.06 17.44 3.16
N GLY A 72 6.74 17.64 3.26
CA GLY A 72 5.83 17.47 2.14
C GLY A 72 5.39 16.04 1.85
N SER A 73 5.84 15.03 2.61
CA SER A 73 5.57 13.63 2.33
C SER A 73 4.14 13.19 2.63
N ASN A 74 3.34 14.03 3.27
CA ASN A 74 1.95 13.71 3.58
C ASN A 74 0.99 13.99 2.41
N ILE A 75 1.51 14.45 1.28
CA ILE A 75 0.70 14.70 0.09
C ILE A 75 0.81 13.47 -0.82
N HIS A 76 -0.30 12.75 -0.97
CA HIS A 76 -0.29 11.51 -1.75
C HIS A 76 -0.50 11.75 -3.25
N GLY A 77 -1.21 12.82 -3.62
CA GLY A 77 -1.39 13.17 -5.04
C GLY A 77 -2.21 12.14 -5.82
N SER A 78 -2.20 12.27 -7.14
CA SER A 78 -2.97 11.39 -8.02
C SER A 78 -2.20 10.98 -9.28
N ALA A 79 -0.94 11.41 -9.42
CA ALA A 79 -0.16 11.13 -10.62
C ALA A 79 0.45 9.73 -10.63
N ILE A 80 0.64 9.12 -9.47
CA ILE A 80 1.29 7.81 -9.34
C ILE A 80 0.38 6.90 -8.52
N SER A 81 0.16 5.69 -9.04
CA SER A 81 -0.62 4.68 -8.34
C SER A 81 0.08 3.33 -8.44
N PRO A 82 0.17 2.58 -7.33
CA PRO A 82 0.55 1.18 -7.45
C PRO A 82 -0.45 0.46 -8.35
N ALA A 83 0.05 -0.39 -9.23
CA ALA A 83 -0.80 -1.18 -10.11
C ALA A 83 -0.76 -2.63 -9.64
N LEU A 84 -1.91 -3.13 -9.18
CA LEU A 84 -2.05 -4.52 -8.75
C LEU A 84 -2.56 -5.34 -9.93
N VAL A 85 -1.73 -6.28 -10.37
CA VAL A 85 -2.08 -7.16 -11.48
C VAL A 85 -2.69 -8.43 -10.90
N CYS A 86 -3.92 -8.72 -11.31
CA CYS A 86 -4.68 -9.86 -10.80
C CYS A 86 -4.77 -10.95 -11.86
N SER A 87 -4.87 -12.20 -11.40
CA SER A 87 -4.83 -13.37 -12.28
C SER A 87 -6.16 -13.69 -12.93
N ASN A 88 -7.28 -13.31 -12.27
CA ASN A 88 -8.61 -13.64 -12.77
C ASN A 88 -9.65 -12.67 -12.23
N GLU A 89 -10.87 -12.79 -12.77
CA GLU A 89 -11.97 -11.89 -12.44
C GLU A 89 -12.39 -11.97 -10.96
N GLN A 90 -12.39 -13.16 -10.39
CA GLN A 90 -12.75 -13.32 -8.97
C GLN A 90 -11.76 -12.62 -8.06
N GLU A 91 -10.48 -12.74 -8.38
CA GLU A 91 -9.39 -12.14 -7.60
C GLU A 91 -9.45 -10.61 -7.65
N ILE A 92 -9.61 -10.04 -8.84
CA ILE A 92 -9.64 -8.58 -8.98
C ILE A 92 -10.85 -7.98 -8.26
N LYS A 93 -12.01 -8.65 -8.33
CA LYS A 93 -13.20 -8.18 -7.62
C LYS A 93 -13.01 -8.20 -6.11
N ALA A 94 -12.42 -9.27 -5.59
CA ALA A 94 -12.18 -9.40 -4.15
C ALA A 94 -11.20 -8.34 -3.65
N TYR A 95 -10.09 -8.16 -4.34
CA TYR A 95 -9.09 -7.16 -3.94
C TYR A 95 -9.63 -5.74 -4.08
N TYR A 96 -10.35 -5.45 -5.14
CA TYR A 96 -10.94 -4.13 -5.33
C TYR A 96 -11.87 -3.78 -4.17
N ASP A 97 -12.78 -4.70 -3.82
CA ASP A 97 -13.73 -4.46 -2.75
C ASP A 97 -13.05 -4.26 -1.40
N ARG A 98 -12.03 -5.06 -1.11
CA ARG A 98 -11.29 -4.95 0.16
C ARG A 98 -10.51 -3.65 0.26
N LEU A 99 -9.78 -3.29 -0.79
CA LEU A 99 -8.97 -2.07 -0.80
C LEU A 99 -9.83 -0.80 -0.79
N ALA A 100 -10.98 -0.82 -1.47
CA ALA A 100 -11.87 0.32 -1.54
C ALA A 100 -12.71 0.51 -0.27
N ALA A 101 -12.76 -0.48 0.62
CA ALA A 101 -13.55 -0.40 1.83
C ALA A 101 -13.08 0.76 2.72
N GLY A 102 -14.00 1.67 3.05
CA GLY A 102 -13.69 2.87 3.81
C GLY A 102 -13.03 3.98 2.99
N GLY A 103 -12.74 3.72 1.74
CA GLY A 103 -12.16 4.68 0.80
C GLY A 103 -13.16 5.10 -0.27
N GLU A 104 -12.67 5.23 -1.50
CA GLU A 104 -13.49 5.75 -2.60
C GLU A 104 -13.24 4.94 -3.88
N ALA A 105 -14.32 4.47 -4.50
CA ALA A 105 -14.26 3.79 -5.79
C ALA A 105 -14.25 4.84 -6.91
N ILE A 106 -13.06 5.26 -7.32
CA ILE A 106 -12.90 6.33 -8.32
C ILE A 106 -13.47 5.89 -9.66
N GLN A 107 -12.99 4.72 -10.14
CA GLN A 107 -13.53 4.07 -11.33
C GLN A 107 -13.82 2.62 -10.97
N PRO A 108 -15.10 2.22 -10.90
CA PRO A 108 -15.43 0.82 -10.65
C PRO A 108 -14.83 -0.10 -11.72
N LEU A 109 -14.67 -1.36 -11.37
CA LEU A 109 -14.16 -2.34 -12.33
C LEU A 109 -15.00 -2.36 -13.59
N HIS A 110 -14.36 -2.30 -14.74
CA HIS A 110 -15.03 -2.29 -16.03
C HIS A 110 -14.11 -2.89 -17.09
N PRO A 111 -14.71 -3.43 -18.16
CA PRO A 111 -13.92 -3.93 -19.29
C PRO A 111 -13.22 -2.80 -20.03
N PHE A 112 -12.02 -3.08 -20.50
CA PHE A 112 -11.33 -2.23 -21.47
C PHE A 112 -10.53 -3.14 -22.42
N PHE A 113 -9.89 -2.57 -23.43
CA PHE A 113 -9.32 -3.38 -24.51
C PHE A 113 -8.38 -4.49 -24.05
N ALA A 114 -7.71 -4.35 -22.93
CA ALA A 114 -6.72 -5.30 -22.42
C ALA A 114 -7.20 -6.16 -21.24
N GLY A 115 -8.51 -6.13 -20.93
CA GLY A 115 -9.08 -6.91 -19.83
C GLY A 115 -9.98 -6.08 -18.93
N LEU A 116 -9.91 -6.34 -17.61
CA LEU A 116 -10.64 -5.55 -16.62
C LEU A 116 -9.69 -4.55 -15.98
N ILE A 117 -10.22 -3.36 -15.67
CA ILE A 117 -9.47 -2.33 -14.97
C ILE A 117 -10.38 -1.60 -13.99
N GLY A 118 -9.79 -1.11 -12.90
CA GLY A 118 -10.47 -0.26 -11.93
C GLY A 118 -9.47 0.61 -11.21
N VAL A 119 -9.97 1.71 -10.66
CA VAL A 119 -9.16 2.67 -9.91
C VAL A 119 -9.90 2.99 -8.63
N LEU A 120 -9.17 3.04 -7.53
CA LEU A 120 -9.74 3.38 -6.23
C LEU A 120 -8.77 4.24 -5.43
N LYS A 121 -9.27 4.90 -4.42
CA LYS A 121 -8.46 5.54 -3.40
C LYS A 121 -8.80 4.87 -2.08
N ASP A 122 -7.80 4.31 -1.40
CA ASP A 122 -8.08 3.59 -0.16
C ASP A 122 -8.34 4.57 1.00
N LYS A 123 -8.71 4.04 2.15
CA LYS A 123 -9.05 4.87 3.32
C LYS A 123 -7.87 5.64 3.89
N PHE A 124 -6.66 5.31 3.48
CA PHE A 124 -5.44 6.01 3.88
C PHE A 124 -4.99 7.05 2.85
N GLY A 125 -5.75 7.20 1.75
CA GLY A 125 -5.48 8.21 0.74
C GLY A 125 -4.54 7.75 -0.38
N VAL A 126 -4.20 6.46 -0.43
CA VAL A 126 -3.37 5.92 -1.50
C VAL A 126 -4.25 5.52 -2.68
N SER A 127 -3.87 5.97 -3.87
CA SER A 127 -4.56 5.59 -5.10
C SER A 127 -4.02 4.26 -5.62
N TRP A 128 -4.92 3.37 -6.02
CA TRP A 128 -4.58 2.06 -6.57
C TRP A 128 -5.22 1.89 -7.93
N MET A 129 -4.48 1.27 -8.84
CA MET A 129 -5.05 0.75 -10.08
C MET A 129 -5.00 -0.77 -10.01
N LEU A 130 -6.10 -1.41 -10.35
CA LEU A 130 -6.14 -2.87 -10.44
C LEU A 130 -6.42 -3.25 -11.88
N ASN A 131 -5.72 -4.26 -12.38
CA ASN A 131 -6.01 -4.79 -13.70
C ASN A 131 -5.94 -6.31 -13.71
N CYS A 132 -6.74 -6.88 -14.58
CA CYS A 132 -6.73 -8.31 -14.88
C CYS A 132 -6.60 -8.44 -16.39
N PRO A 133 -5.39 -8.73 -16.92
CA PRO A 133 -5.18 -8.80 -18.36
C PRO A 133 -5.98 -9.94 -18.98
N LEU A 134 -6.36 -9.78 -20.24
CA LEU A 134 -6.90 -10.88 -21.04
C LEU A 134 -5.78 -11.87 -21.34
N GLU A 135 -6.13 -13.16 -21.33
CA GLU A 135 -5.21 -14.22 -21.71
C GLU A 135 -5.08 -14.35 -23.23
#